data_d11a98b7a1bb4930759fd3719b127123
#
_entry.id   d11a98b7a1bb4930759fd3719b127123
#
_cell.length_a   1.000
_cell.length_b   1.000
_cell.length_c   1.000
_cell.angle_alpha   90.00
_cell.angle_beta   90.00
_cell.angle_gamma   90.00
#
_symmetry.space_group_name_H-M   'P 1'
#
loop_
_entity.id
_entity.type
_entity.pdbx_description
1 polymer ?
#
loop_
_entity_poly.entity_id
_entity_poly.type
_entity_poly.pdbx_seq_one_letter_code
_entity_poly.pdbx_strand_id
1 'polypeptide(L)'
;DEVARFATAALDGDVSGVHAFCDKDIFTAVYSSNLLMRCSDVLVTKPSEFSFYPVPKLMIHRVGGHEAWGAIRAAEVGDGTYEMDDTAEVLSMIDSFQRERGLLGFMCDRIEDAAKAGIYDGAYRVIDLAVNGTQTLPAPRAMAR
;
A
#
# COMPACT_ATOMS: atom_id res chain seq x y z
N ASP A 1 -20.10 -13.29 3.60
CA ASP A 1 -18.81 -13.37 2.92
C ASP A 1 -17.71 -13.70 3.94
N GLU A 2 -16.91 -14.71 3.64
CA GLU A 2 -15.86 -15.22 4.53
C GLU A 2 -14.74 -14.19 4.72
N VAL A 3 -14.29 -13.58 3.65
CA VAL A 3 -13.22 -12.56 3.67
C VAL A 3 -13.63 -11.34 4.48
N ALA A 4 -14.87 -10.90 4.34
CA ALA A 4 -15.38 -9.75 5.11
C ALA A 4 -15.42 -10.06 6.62
N ARG A 5 -15.81 -11.26 7.02
CA ARG A 5 -15.77 -11.69 8.42
C ARG A 5 -14.34 -11.76 8.95
N PHE A 6 -13.43 -12.31 8.14
CA PHE A 6 -12.01 -12.34 8.48
C PHE A 6 -11.43 -10.94 8.67
N ALA A 7 -11.70 -10.02 7.73
CA ALA A 7 -11.21 -8.65 7.81
C ALA A 7 -11.72 -7.92 9.06
N THR A 8 -12.98 -8.14 9.45
CA THR A 8 -13.53 -7.59 10.69
C THR A 8 -12.81 -8.17 11.92
N ALA A 9 -12.65 -9.50 11.98
CA ALA A 9 -11.95 -10.14 13.09
C ALA A 9 -10.47 -9.72 13.17
N ALA A 10 -9.82 -9.48 12.01
CA ALA A 10 -8.45 -8.99 11.98
C ALA A 10 -8.32 -7.57 12.57
N LEU A 11 -9.26 -6.69 12.28
CA LEU A 11 -9.30 -5.33 12.87
C LEU A 11 -9.53 -5.37 14.39
N ASP A 12 -10.27 -6.36 14.89
CA ASP A 12 -10.51 -6.56 16.31
C ASP A 12 -9.35 -7.29 17.02
N GLY A 13 -8.33 -7.74 16.29
CA GLY A 13 -7.20 -8.49 16.83
C GLY A 13 -7.47 -9.96 17.11
N ASP A 14 -8.57 -10.50 16.61
CA ASP A 14 -9.06 -11.86 16.90
C ASP A 14 -8.57 -12.92 15.89
N VAL A 15 -7.54 -12.61 15.08
CA VAL A 15 -6.99 -13.55 14.12
C VAL A 15 -5.53 -13.87 14.42
N SER A 16 -5.13 -15.11 14.12
CA SER A 16 -3.75 -15.56 14.28
C SER A 16 -3.44 -16.65 13.25
N GLY A 17 -2.17 -16.89 13.00
CA GLY A 17 -1.70 -17.91 12.07
C GLY A 17 -1.67 -17.45 10.61
N VAL A 18 -1.67 -18.42 9.69
CA VAL A 18 -1.60 -18.19 8.25
C VAL A 18 -2.96 -18.49 7.61
N HIS A 19 -3.48 -17.53 6.88
CA HIS A 19 -4.74 -17.65 6.17
C HIS A 19 -4.51 -17.44 4.67
N ALA A 20 -5.23 -18.17 3.82
CA ALA A 20 -5.13 -18.07 2.37
C ALA A 20 -6.53 -17.91 1.78
N PHE A 21 -6.68 -16.92 0.91
CA PHE A 21 -7.91 -16.65 0.17
C PHE A 21 -7.63 -16.77 -1.32
N CYS A 22 -8.30 -17.71 -1.97
CA CYS A 22 -8.14 -17.99 -3.39
C CYS A 22 -9.49 -18.02 -4.07
N ASP A 23 -9.62 -17.33 -5.19
CA ASP A 23 -10.81 -17.39 -6.03
C ASP A 23 -10.43 -17.48 -7.51
N LYS A 24 -11.28 -18.14 -8.31
CA LYS A 24 -11.10 -18.25 -9.77
C LYS A 24 -11.65 -17.03 -10.51
N ASP A 25 -12.59 -16.32 -9.90
CA ASP A 25 -13.14 -15.08 -10.45
C ASP A 25 -12.27 -13.90 -10.07
N ILE A 26 -11.78 -13.18 -11.07
CA ILE A 26 -10.89 -12.03 -10.87
C ILE A 26 -11.55 -10.90 -10.07
N PHE A 27 -12.84 -10.67 -10.23
CA PHE A 27 -13.55 -9.61 -9.51
C PHE A 27 -13.66 -9.94 -8.03
N THR A 28 -13.96 -11.19 -7.70
CA THR A 28 -13.95 -11.68 -6.31
C THR A 28 -12.55 -11.61 -5.70
N ALA A 29 -11.50 -11.95 -6.44
CA ALA A 29 -10.12 -11.86 -5.99
C ALA A 29 -9.72 -10.40 -5.69
N VAL A 30 -10.06 -9.45 -6.57
CA VAL A 30 -9.82 -8.02 -6.39
C VAL A 30 -10.59 -7.47 -5.17
N TYR A 31 -11.86 -7.85 -5.02
CA TYR A 31 -12.66 -7.47 -3.86
C TYR A 31 -12.04 -7.98 -2.56
N SER A 32 -11.64 -9.25 -2.53
CA SER A 32 -10.99 -9.87 -1.38
C SER A 32 -9.68 -9.16 -1.03
N SER A 33 -8.84 -8.87 -2.03
CA SER A 33 -7.59 -8.10 -1.84
C SER A 33 -7.85 -6.72 -1.24
N ASN A 34 -8.88 -6.02 -1.72
CA ASN A 34 -9.27 -4.72 -1.17
C ASN A 34 -9.66 -4.79 0.32
N LEU A 35 -10.40 -5.82 0.73
CA LEU A 35 -10.78 -6.00 2.12
C LEU A 35 -9.57 -6.32 2.99
N LEU A 36 -8.69 -7.23 2.53
CA LEU A 36 -7.50 -7.63 3.26
C LEU A 36 -6.52 -6.48 3.44
N MET A 37 -6.31 -5.64 2.42
CA MET A 37 -5.44 -4.47 2.52
C MET A 37 -5.90 -3.45 3.56
N ARG A 38 -7.20 -3.38 3.85
CA ARG A 38 -7.76 -2.46 4.86
C ARG A 38 -7.48 -2.88 6.30
N CYS A 39 -7.13 -4.14 6.51
CA CYS A 39 -6.83 -4.70 7.82
C CYS A 39 -5.37 -5.21 7.93
N SER A 40 -4.51 -4.81 7.00
CA SER A 40 -3.10 -5.21 6.98
C SER A 40 -2.21 -4.07 7.44
N ASP A 41 -1.26 -4.36 8.32
CA ASP A 41 -0.23 -3.40 8.77
C ASP A 41 0.87 -3.21 7.72
N VAL A 42 1.18 -4.25 6.96
CA VAL A 42 2.22 -4.25 5.92
C VAL A 42 1.77 -5.12 4.75
N LEU A 43 2.02 -4.65 3.55
CA LEU A 43 1.82 -5.39 2.32
C LEU A 43 3.17 -5.86 1.77
N VAL A 44 3.35 -7.17 1.62
CA VAL A 44 4.50 -7.74 0.91
C VAL A 44 4.10 -7.98 -0.54
N THR A 45 4.73 -7.27 -1.47
CA THR A 45 4.31 -7.27 -2.88
C THR A 45 5.46 -7.00 -3.83
N LYS A 46 5.30 -7.37 -5.10
CA LYS A 46 6.20 -6.90 -6.15
C LYS A 46 5.90 -5.44 -6.53
N PRO A 47 6.85 -4.68 -7.12
CA PRO A 47 6.74 -3.23 -7.25
C PRO A 47 5.58 -2.69 -8.08
N SER A 48 5.02 -3.44 -9.01
CA SER A 48 3.90 -2.99 -9.86
C SER A 48 2.54 -3.15 -9.22
N GLU A 49 2.43 -4.04 -8.24
CA GLU A 49 1.17 -4.34 -7.59
C GLU A 49 0.93 -3.33 -6.46
N PHE A 50 -0.29 -2.82 -6.39
CA PHE A 50 -0.75 -1.96 -5.29
C PHE A 50 0.12 -0.73 -4.97
N SER A 51 0.92 -0.23 -5.91
CA SER A 51 1.86 0.89 -5.70
C SER A 51 1.21 2.15 -5.14
N PHE A 52 -0.08 2.35 -5.41
CA PHE A 52 -0.85 3.52 -4.96
C PHE A 52 -1.84 3.20 -3.83
N TYR A 53 -1.75 2.02 -3.23
CA TYR A 53 -2.60 1.70 -2.10
C TYR A 53 -1.95 2.22 -0.80
N PRO A 54 -2.70 2.92 0.08
CA PRO A 54 -2.15 3.57 1.28
C PRO A 54 -1.91 2.58 2.43
N VAL A 55 -1.01 1.64 2.23
CA VAL A 55 -0.54 0.67 3.23
C VAL A 55 0.99 0.62 3.14
N PRO A 56 1.73 0.55 4.25
CA PRO A 56 3.17 0.31 4.22
C PRO A 56 3.54 -0.90 3.39
N LYS A 57 4.53 -0.77 2.50
CA LYS A 57 4.90 -1.81 1.53
C LYS A 57 6.33 -2.28 1.70
N LEU A 58 6.49 -3.59 1.73
CA LEU A 58 7.77 -4.25 1.54
C LEU A 58 7.80 -4.77 0.11
N MET A 59 8.66 -4.18 -0.71
CA MET A 59 8.80 -4.53 -2.13
C MET A 59 9.79 -5.67 -2.29
N ILE A 60 9.30 -6.78 -2.86
CA ILE A 60 10.12 -7.94 -3.21
C ILE A 60 10.49 -7.92 -4.70
N HIS A 61 11.25 -8.92 -5.14
CA HIS A 61 11.76 -9.01 -6.51
C HIS A 61 10.68 -8.79 -7.58
N ARG A 62 10.99 -7.92 -8.54
CA ARG A 62 10.15 -7.65 -9.73
C ARG A 62 10.22 -8.79 -10.74
N VAL A 63 9.20 -8.88 -11.59
CA VAL A 63 9.18 -9.78 -12.74
C VAL A 63 9.67 -9.08 -14.01
N GLY A 64 9.30 -7.83 -14.18
CA GLY A 64 9.63 -7.03 -15.37
C GLY A 64 10.42 -5.77 -15.08
N GLY A 65 11.33 -5.37 -15.98
CA GLY A 65 12.19 -4.20 -15.79
C GLY A 65 11.43 -2.88 -15.58
N HIS A 66 10.25 -2.73 -16.16
CA HIS A 66 9.40 -1.54 -16.01
C HIS A 66 8.82 -1.38 -14.60
N GLU A 67 8.77 -2.45 -13.82
CA GLU A 67 8.24 -2.44 -12.45
C GLU A 67 9.17 -1.73 -11.44
N ALA A 68 10.45 -1.56 -11.78
CA ALA A 68 11.43 -0.88 -10.90
C ALA A 68 10.95 0.49 -10.41
N TRP A 69 10.26 1.24 -11.29
CA TRP A 69 9.74 2.56 -10.95
C TRP A 69 8.71 2.53 -9.82
N GLY A 70 7.98 1.42 -9.65
CA GLY A 70 7.04 1.23 -8.55
C GLY A 70 7.72 1.26 -7.18
N ALA A 71 8.84 0.54 -7.04
CA ALA A 71 9.62 0.53 -5.80
C ALA A 71 10.30 1.87 -5.53
N ILE A 72 10.92 2.47 -6.56
CA ILE A 72 11.53 3.79 -6.44
C ILE A 72 10.48 4.81 -5.97
N ARG A 73 9.31 4.80 -6.60
CA ARG A 73 8.20 5.69 -6.25
C ARG A 73 7.72 5.49 -4.81
N ALA A 74 7.57 4.24 -4.36
CA ALA A 74 7.14 3.93 -3.00
C ALA A 74 8.17 4.43 -1.96
N ALA A 75 9.45 4.25 -2.24
CA ALA A 75 10.53 4.76 -1.39
C ALA A 75 10.57 6.31 -1.36
N GLU A 76 10.37 6.98 -2.50
CA GLU A 76 10.33 8.44 -2.58
C GLU A 76 9.12 9.05 -1.84
N VAL A 77 7.96 8.41 -1.93
CA VAL A 77 6.77 8.81 -1.15
C VAL A 77 6.97 8.50 0.32
N GLY A 78 7.73 7.46 0.63
CA GLY A 78 7.98 6.97 1.98
C GLY A 78 6.92 5.98 2.47
N ASP A 79 6.11 5.43 1.56
CA ASP A 79 5.09 4.43 1.87
C ASP A 79 5.53 2.99 1.58
N GLY A 80 6.77 2.79 1.11
CA GLY A 80 7.34 1.48 0.83
C GLY A 80 8.87 1.45 0.82
N THR A 81 9.43 0.25 0.74
CA THR A 81 10.86 0.02 0.61
C THR A 81 11.31 0.11 -0.84
N TYR A 82 12.63 0.21 -1.06
CA TYR A 82 13.20 -0.23 -2.33
C TYR A 82 12.97 -1.74 -2.51
N GLU A 83 13.15 -2.20 -3.75
CA GLU A 83 13.09 -3.61 -4.10
C GLU A 83 14.18 -4.40 -3.35
N MET A 84 13.81 -5.54 -2.79
CA MET A 84 14.68 -6.46 -2.09
C MET A 84 14.68 -7.80 -2.82
N ASP A 85 15.86 -8.24 -3.25
CA ASP A 85 16.05 -9.47 -4.01
C ASP A 85 16.48 -10.64 -3.14
N ASP A 86 17.08 -10.35 -1.98
CA ASP A 86 17.60 -11.37 -1.06
C ASP A 86 16.58 -11.68 0.05
N THR A 87 16.33 -12.96 0.26
CA THR A 87 15.44 -13.44 1.32
C THR A 87 15.89 -12.99 2.72
N ALA A 88 17.19 -12.92 2.97
CA ALA A 88 17.71 -12.49 4.26
C ALA A 88 17.46 -10.99 4.50
N GLU A 89 17.54 -10.16 3.45
CA GLU A 89 17.16 -8.74 3.52
C GLU A 89 15.67 -8.58 3.81
N VAL A 90 14.82 -9.34 3.12
CA VAL A 90 13.36 -9.33 3.35
C VAL A 90 13.03 -9.70 4.80
N LEU A 91 13.61 -10.79 5.31
CA LEU A 91 13.40 -11.23 6.69
C LEU A 91 13.91 -10.20 7.71
N SER A 92 15.06 -9.59 7.44
CA SER A 92 15.62 -8.53 8.28
C SER A 92 14.71 -7.30 8.31
N MET A 93 14.08 -6.95 7.18
CA MET A 93 13.15 -5.84 7.12
C MET A 93 11.85 -6.15 7.89
N ILE A 94 11.31 -7.36 7.76
CA ILE A 94 10.15 -7.80 8.55
C ILE A 94 10.45 -7.71 10.04
N ASP A 95 11.63 -8.17 10.46
CA ASP A 95 12.07 -8.09 11.85
C ASP A 95 12.20 -6.63 12.32
N SER A 96 12.67 -5.74 11.46
CA SER A 96 12.74 -4.30 11.74
C SER A 96 11.35 -3.68 11.94
N PHE A 97 10.37 -4.05 11.13
CA PHE A 97 8.98 -3.61 11.31
C PHE A 97 8.38 -4.05 12.63
N GLN A 98 8.77 -5.24 13.13
CA GLN A 98 8.28 -5.78 14.39
C GLN A 98 8.96 -5.15 15.62
N ARG A 99 10.26 -4.87 15.55
CA ARG A 99 11.05 -4.41 16.69
C ARG A 99 10.91 -2.93 16.98
N GLU A 100 10.82 -2.14 15.96
CA GLU A 100 10.80 -0.69 16.09
C GLU A 100 9.56 -0.08 15.45
N ARG A 101 8.73 0.53 16.25
CA ARG A 101 7.63 1.36 15.75
C ARG A 101 8.11 2.48 14.83
N GLY A 102 9.41 2.81 14.86
CA GLY A 102 9.97 3.95 14.16
C GLY A 102 9.80 3.88 12.64
N LEU A 103 10.16 2.76 12.00
CA LEU A 103 10.07 2.65 10.54
C LEU A 103 8.64 2.53 10.05
N LEU A 104 7.85 1.66 10.67
CA LEU A 104 6.45 1.48 10.31
C LEU A 104 5.63 2.74 10.62
N GLY A 105 5.88 3.36 11.78
CA GLY A 105 5.27 4.63 12.15
C GLY A 105 5.62 5.74 11.16
N PHE A 106 6.89 5.85 10.75
CA PHE A 106 7.32 6.78 9.70
C PHE A 106 6.57 6.56 8.39
N MET A 107 6.42 5.31 7.93
CA MET A 107 5.66 5.01 6.72
C MET A 107 4.19 5.41 6.85
N CYS A 108 3.56 5.16 8.00
CA CYS A 108 2.18 5.59 8.27
C CYS A 108 2.05 7.12 8.21
N ASP A 109 2.97 7.86 8.84
CA ASP A 109 2.97 9.33 8.79
C ASP A 109 3.13 9.85 7.34
N ARG A 110 3.98 9.20 6.55
CA ARG A 110 4.15 9.54 5.12
C ARG A 110 2.91 9.25 4.30
N ILE A 111 2.21 8.14 4.58
CA ILE A 111 0.91 7.81 3.96
C ILE A 111 -0.13 8.88 4.27
N GLU A 112 -0.22 9.32 5.53
CA GLU A 112 -1.13 10.39 5.92
C GLU A 112 -0.83 11.71 5.21
N ASP A 113 0.44 12.10 5.15
CA ASP A 113 0.85 13.31 4.46
C ASP A 113 0.59 13.23 2.94
N ALA A 114 0.87 12.09 2.33
CA ALA A 114 0.58 11.82 0.93
C ALA A 114 -0.93 11.85 0.64
N ALA A 115 -1.75 11.32 1.55
CA ALA A 115 -3.20 11.39 1.46
C ALA A 115 -3.70 12.84 1.55
N LYS A 116 -3.19 13.63 2.50
CA LYS A 116 -3.51 15.07 2.62
C LYS A 116 -3.11 15.87 1.37
N ALA A 117 -2.03 15.46 0.71
CA ALA A 117 -1.59 16.04 -0.56
C ALA A 117 -2.38 15.53 -1.78
N GLY A 118 -3.29 14.57 -1.60
CA GLY A 118 -4.13 13.98 -2.65
C GLY A 118 -3.37 13.04 -3.59
N ILE A 119 -2.28 12.44 -3.13
CA ILE A 119 -1.47 11.52 -3.96
C ILE A 119 -2.25 10.25 -4.28
N TYR A 120 -3.14 9.82 -3.40
CA TYR A 120 -3.99 8.62 -3.59
C TYR A 120 -5.32 8.92 -4.30
N ASP A 121 -5.61 10.17 -4.64
CA ASP A 121 -6.89 10.62 -5.22
C ASP A 121 -6.93 10.55 -6.76
N GLY A 122 -5.97 9.88 -7.40
CA GLY A 122 -5.81 9.91 -8.85
C GLY A 122 -7.08 9.53 -9.63
N ALA A 123 -7.79 8.48 -9.22
CA ALA A 123 -9.02 8.05 -9.86
C ALA A 123 -10.13 9.12 -9.76
N TYR A 124 -10.31 9.70 -8.59
CA TYR A 124 -11.29 10.78 -8.36
C TYR A 124 -10.95 12.02 -9.19
N ARG A 125 -9.68 12.39 -9.28
CA ARG A 125 -9.22 13.53 -10.08
C ARG A 125 -9.46 13.32 -11.57
N VAL A 126 -9.24 12.11 -12.08
CA VAL A 126 -9.53 11.79 -13.49
C VAL A 126 -11.02 11.90 -13.78
N ILE A 127 -11.88 11.39 -12.91
CA ILE A 127 -13.34 11.49 -13.05
C ILE A 127 -13.78 12.96 -12.99
N ASP A 128 -13.25 13.71 -12.06
CA ASP A 128 -13.58 15.13 -11.87
C ASP A 128 -13.18 15.96 -13.09
N LEU A 129 -11.98 15.75 -13.62
CA LEU A 129 -11.52 16.37 -14.87
C LEU A 129 -12.40 16.00 -16.08
N ALA A 130 -12.82 14.75 -16.17
CA ALA A 130 -13.67 14.28 -17.26
C ALA A 130 -15.09 14.87 -17.23
N VAL A 131 -15.63 15.08 -16.03
CA VAL A 131 -17.03 15.55 -15.84
C VAL A 131 -17.09 17.08 -15.78
N ASN A 132 -16.18 17.72 -15.07
CA ASN A 132 -16.23 19.14 -14.72
C ASN A 132 -15.23 20.01 -15.54
N GLY A 133 -14.40 19.42 -16.39
CA GLY A 133 -13.37 20.13 -17.16
C GLY A 133 -12.14 20.49 -16.32
N THR A 134 -11.27 21.34 -16.84
CA THR A 134 -10.04 21.75 -16.18
C THR A 134 -10.30 22.37 -14.81
N GLN A 135 -10.10 21.62 -13.75
CA GLN A 135 -9.93 22.20 -12.43
C GLN A 135 -8.51 22.74 -12.30
N THR A 136 -8.39 23.95 -11.79
CA THR A 136 -7.14 24.42 -11.21
C THR A 136 -6.82 23.49 -10.04
N LEU A 137 -5.77 22.67 -10.19
CA LEU A 137 -5.25 21.87 -9.09
C LEU A 137 -5.05 22.80 -7.88
N PRO A 138 -5.54 22.43 -6.70
CA PRO A 138 -5.20 23.21 -5.50
C PRO A 138 -3.68 23.26 -5.41
N ALA A 139 -3.14 24.46 -5.16
CA ALA A 139 -1.70 24.62 -4.99
C ALA A 139 -1.20 23.63 -3.94
N PRO A 140 -0.05 22.99 -4.13
CA PRO A 140 0.54 22.12 -3.12
C PRO A 140 0.55 22.90 -1.80
N ARG A 141 -0.03 22.35 -0.76
CA ARG A 141 0.08 22.96 0.58
C ARG A 141 1.56 22.98 0.91
N ALA A 142 2.10 24.19 1.08
CA ALA A 142 3.48 24.37 1.54
C ALA A 142 3.66 23.52 2.80
N MET A 143 4.63 22.60 2.76
CA MET A 143 4.99 21.84 3.94
C MET A 143 5.44 22.87 4.99
N ALA A 144 4.72 22.95 6.10
CA ALA A 144 5.21 23.65 7.27
C ALA A 144 6.51 22.95 7.71
N ARG A 145 7.61 23.69 7.73
CA ARG A 145 8.91 23.24 8.23
C ARG A 145 8.85 23.04 9.74
#